data_de8c42f35b2c8e2791232aa74a54649d
#
_entry.id   de8c42f35b2c8e2791232aa74a54649d
#
_cell.length_a   1.000
_cell.length_b   1.000
_cell.length_c   1.000
_cell.angle_alpha   90.00
_cell.angle_beta   90.00
_cell.angle_gamma   90.00
#
_symmetry.space_group_name_H-M   'P 1'
#
loop_
_entity.id
_entity.type
_entity.pdbx_description
1 polymer ?
#
loop_
_entity_poly.entity_id
_entity_poly.type
_entity_poly.pdbx_seq_one_letter_code
_entity_poly.pdbx_strand_id
1 'polypeptide(L)'
;MGSEVPGVEHRDPQYFGYYAMLQHQQNMLQDTVRTSTYRSAILLNGPKCFKDKKVLDVGAGSGILSYFAVQAGANKVYAVEASGIAKKMKKLITAASEEGKNAFLKDRLEVINAKIEDPDLPIPKVDTIISEPIGVLLFHERMLESYIYARDHYLKPGGALFPSRDARDEMFGMPVVGHFDPRSLITSPTIFDTFSVDFSTVTIQELQDITMPFNWTAQYTGLMHGIAGWFDLIFAPPPYDQEEAVDADTTIEMSTGPAAERTHWQQVRFLFKEPLAVNAGQKIRGWMRCIVNDMRSYTIYVEATTSDSQTLSDPSKANKDESFKELLNDMPLLRRGIWELHEQTYNYSYSPGMMPDHLPEYSCLYKPESQLTSSAYEQDMSLESVNIMDVYEDFQY
;
A
#
# COMPACT_ATOMS: atom_id res chain seq x y z
N MET A 1 -14.49 -24.56 8.23
CA MET A 1 -13.04 -24.80 8.20
C MET A 1 -12.44 -23.48 7.87
N GLY A 2 -11.79 -22.84 8.87
CA GLY A 2 -11.18 -21.53 8.69
C GLY A 2 -10.06 -21.63 7.66
N SER A 3 -10.05 -20.73 6.69
CA SER A 3 -8.93 -20.59 5.78
C SER A 3 -7.79 -19.89 6.53
N GLU A 4 -7.00 -20.67 7.26
CA GLU A 4 -5.70 -20.21 7.73
C GLU A 4 -4.91 -19.76 6.50
N VAL A 5 -4.21 -18.62 6.59
CA VAL A 5 -3.26 -18.18 5.57
C VAL A 5 -2.15 -19.24 5.53
N PRO A 6 -2.08 -20.12 4.51
CA PRO A 6 -1.24 -21.29 4.63
C PRO A 6 0.25 -20.94 4.62
N GLY A 7 1.01 -21.50 5.56
CA GLY A 7 2.47 -21.59 5.49
C GLY A 7 3.27 -20.42 6.10
N VAL A 8 2.64 -19.47 6.79
CA VAL A 8 3.35 -18.29 7.36
C VAL A 8 3.44 -18.27 8.90
N GLU A 9 2.79 -19.19 9.58
CA GLU A 9 2.67 -19.21 11.06
C GLU A 9 4.04 -19.24 11.78
N HIS A 10 5.03 -19.89 11.19
CA HIS A 10 6.38 -19.94 11.76
C HIS A 10 7.09 -18.58 11.74
N ARG A 11 6.63 -17.61 10.92
CA ARG A 11 7.15 -16.24 10.83
C ARG A 11 6.39 -15.23 11.70
N ASP A 12 5.20 -15.58 12.14
CA ASP A 12 4.35 -14.71 12.93
C ASP A 12 5.04 -14.13 14.19
N PRO A 13 5.78 -14.90 14.99
CA PRO A 13 6.44 -14.34 16.17
C PRO A 13 7.45 -13.24 15.83
N GLN A 14 8.19 -13.38 14.74
CA GLN A 14 9.16 -12.39 14.28
C GLN A 14 8.45 -11.16 13.70
N TYR A 15 7.44 -11.38 12.87
CA TYR A 15 6.63 -10.33 12.26
C TYR A 15 5.93 -9.46 13.32
N PHE A 16 5.16 -10.07 14.21
CA PHE A 16 4.46 -9.34 15.27
C PHE A 16 5.41 -8.76 16.31
N GLY A 17 6.59 -9.37 16.51
CA GLY A 17 7.66 -8.80 17.34
C GLY A 17 8.18 -7.48 16.79
N TYR A 18 8.36 -7.38 15.48
CA TYR A 18 8.79 -6.16 14.78
C TYR A 18 7.75 -5.04 14.92
N TYR A 19 6.47 -5.33 14.67
CA TYR A 19 5.37 -4.37 14.77
C TYR A 19 5.06 -3.94 16.22
N ALA A 20 5.52 -4.69 17.23
CA ALA A 20 5.40 -4.31 18.63
C ALA A 20 6.35 -3.17 19.06
N MET A 21 7.34 -2.82 18.21
CA MET A 21 8.34 -1.80 18.52
C MET A 21 7.78 -0.39 18.29
N LEU A 22 7.90 0.49 19.27
CA LEU A 22 7.45 1.89 19.16
C LEU A 22 8.18 2.65 18.06
N GLN A 23 9.47 2.40 17.87
CA GLN A 23 10.27 3.07 16.84
C GLN A 23 9.72 2.78 15.44
N HIS A 24 9.28 1.53 15.18
CA HIS A 24 8.66 1.19 13.91
C HIS A 24 7.31 1.90 13.71
N GLN A 25 6.47 1.94 14.76
CA GLN A 25 5.23 2.70 14.75
C GLN A 25 5.48 4.19 14.50
N GLN A 26 6.53 4.76 15.11
CA GLN A 26 6.93 6.15 14.88
C GLN A 26 7.29 6.42 13.43
N ASN A 27 8.07 5.55 12.79
CA ASN A 27 8.45 5.70 11.38
C ASN A 27 7.22 5.78 10.47
N MET A 28 6.22 4.91 10.70
CA MET A 28 4.97 4.94 9.92
C MET A 28 4.14 6.21 10.19
N LEU A 29 4.11 6.70 11.43
CA LEU A 29 3.37 7.92 11.79
C LEU A 29 4.04 9.18 11.22
N GLN A 30 5.37 9.18 11.09
CA GLN A 30 6.15 10.28 10.51
C GLN A 30 6.05 10.33 8.98
N ASP A 31 5.55 9.29 8.32
CA ASP A 31 5.15 9.39 6.92
C ASP A 31 3.87 10.23 6.83
N THR A 32 4.09 11.53 6.62
CA THR A 32 3.00 12.52 6.59
C THR A 32 2.10 12.32 5.37
N VAL A 33 2.63 11.87 4.23
CA VAL A 33 1.86 11.58 3.03
C VAL A 33 0.85 10.47 3.31
N ARG A 34 1.34 9.33 3.80
CA ARG A 34 0.51 8.19 4.22
C ARG A 34 -0.56 8.61 5.24
N THR A 35 -0.11 9.20 6.34
CA THR A 35 -0.98 9.49 7.48
C THR A 35 -2.04 10.54 7.14
N SER A 36 -1.67 11.61 6.41
CA SER A 36 -2.63 12.65 5.99
C SER A 36 -3.62 12.14 4.94
N THR A 37 -3.19 11.28 4.02
CA THR A 37 -4.06 10.68 3.02
C THR A 37 -5.15 9.83 3.66
N TYR A 38 -4.78 8.92 4.58
CA TYR A 38 -5.76 8.12 5.33
C TYR A 38 -6.68 9.00 6.18
N ARG A 39 -6.12 10.03 6.83
CA ARG A 39 -6.93 11.00 7.59
C ARG A 39 -7.96 11.69 6.69
N SER A 40 -7.54 12.20 5.55
CA SER A 40 -8.43 12.85 4.59
C SER A 40 -9.50 11.90 4.06
N ALA A 41 -9.11 10.70 3.65
CA ALA A 41 -10.05 9.68 3.18
C ALA A 41 -11.13 9.35 4.22
N ILE A 42 -10.75 9.21 5.49
CA ILE A 42 -11.68 8.89 6.57
C ILE A 42 -12.58 10.09 6.90
N LEU A 43 -12.02 11.30 7.06
CA LEU A 43 -12.79 12.48 7.49
C LEU A 43 -13.73 12.99 6.40
N LEU A 44 -13.29 13.06 5.14
CA LEU A 44 -14.14 13.51 4.03
C LEU A 44 -15.32 12.55 3.78
N ASN A 45 -15.09 11.25 3.95
CA ASN A 45 -16.15 10.25 3.88
C ASN A 45 -16.87 10.03 5.23
N GLY A 46 -16.59 10.85 6.24
CA GLY A 46 -17.21 10.79 7.57
C GLY A 46 -18.71 10.69 7.54
N PRO A 47 -19.44 11.61 6.90
CA PRO A 47 -20.90 11.62 6.89
C PRO A 47 -21.54 10.36 6.31
N LYS A 48 -20.94 9.79 5.27
CA LYS A 48 -21.50 8.64 4.55
C LYS A 48 -21.05 7.30 5.16
N CYS A 49 -19.77 7.17 5.52
CA CYS A 49 -19.16 5.88 5.82
C CYS A 49 -18.84 5.65 7.30
N PHE A 50 -18.79 6.70 8.12
CA PHE A 50 -18.35 6.59 9.52
C PHE A 50 -19.36 7.06 10.54
N LYS A 51 -20.06 8.16 10.28
CA LYS A 51 -21.00 8.76 11.26
C LYS A 51 -22.07 7.77 11.70
N ASP A 52 -22.18 7.56 13.01
CA ASP A 52 -23.12 6.64 13.67
C ASP A 52 -22.93 5.15 13.27
N LYS A 53 -21.78 4.79 12.66
CA LYS A 53 -21.48 3.46 12.18
C LYS A 53 -20.63 2.66 13.16
N LYS A 54 -20.66 1.32 13.00
CA LYS A 54 -19.71 0.40 13.61
C LYS A 54 -18.56 0.19 12.64
N VAL A 55 -17.35 0.38 13.08
CA VAL A 55 -16.13 0.31 12.29
C VAL A 55 -15.21 -0.79 12.82
N LEU A 56 -14.56 -1.53 11.94
CA LEU A 56 -13.51 -2.48 12.26
C LEU A 56 -12.18 -1.93 11.69
N ASP A 57 -11.18 -1.82 12.55
CA ASP A 57 -9.80 -1.48 12.17
C ASP A 57 -8.93 -2.74 12.26
N VAL A 58 -8.45 -3.23 11.11
CA VAL A 58 -7.69 -4.49 11.00
C VAL A 58 -6.20 -4.18 10.95
N GLY A 59 -5.43 -4.72 11.91
CA GLY A 59 -4.02 -4.36 12.09
C GLY A 59 -3.89 -2.93 12.59
N ALA A 60 -4.60 -2.59 13.65
CA ALA A 60 -4.77 -1.21 14.11
C ALA A 60 -3.47 -0.51 14.55
N GLY A 61 -2.39 -1.27 14.82
CA GLY A 61 -1.08 -0.75 15.22
C GLY A 61 -1.17 0.16 16.43
N SER A 62 -0.73 1.41 16.27
CA SER A 62 -0.83 2.45 17.32
C SER A 62 -2.26 2.97 17.53
N GLY A 63 -3.21 2.68 16.62
CA GLY A 63 -4.61 3.09 16.70
C GLY A 63 -4.92 4.40 15.98
N ILE A 64 -4.02 4.91 15.16
CA ILE A 64 -4.21 6.21 14.51
C ILE A 64 -5.42 6.23 13.57
N LEU A 65 -5.68 5.16 12.81
CA LEU A 65 -6.85 5.07 11.93
C LEU A 65 -8.13 4.93 12.75
N SER A 66 -8.10 4.15 13.81
CA SER A 66 -9.20 4.06 14.78
C SER A 66 -9.55 5.43 15.39
N TYR A 67 -8.54 6.25 15.71
CA TYR A 67 -8.72 7.62 16.19
C TYR A 67 -9.43 8.48 15.13
N PHE A 68 -8.99 8.45 13.89
CA PHE A 68 -9.63 9.20 12.81
C PHE A 68 -11.07 8.73 12.56
N ALA A 69 -11.36 7.43 12.68
CA ALA A 69 -12.71 6.90 12.54
C ALA A 69 -13.66 7.44 13.63
N VAL A 70 -13.20 7.50 14.89
CA VAL A 70 -13.99 8.10 15.98
C VAL A 70 -14.17 9.61 15.75
N GLN A 71 -13.14 10.31 15.27
CA GLN A 71 -13.21 11.74 14.93
C GLN A 71 -14.20 11.98 13.78
N ALA A 72 -14.30 11.07 12.81
CA ALA A 72 -15.26 11.09 11.71
C ALA A 72 -16.71 10.75 12.15
N GLY A 73 -16.92 10.48 13.45
CA GLY A 73 -18.24 10.26 14.03
C GLY A 73 -18.64 8.79 14.20
N ALA A 74 -17.72 7.83 14.08
CA ALA A 74 -18.02 6.42 14.33
C ALA A 74 -18.65 6.22 15.72
N ASN A 75 -19.73 5.44 15.79
CA ASN A 75 -20.37 5.11 17.04
C ASN A 75 -19.51 4.14 17.88
N LYS A 76 -18.93 3.15 17.23
CA LYS A 76 -18.04 2.15 17.84
C LYS A 76 -16.96 1.71 16.86
N VAL A 77 -15.72 1.66 17.32
CA VAL A 77 -14.58 1.13 16.57
C VAL A 77 -14.03 -0.09 17.30
N TYR A 78 -13.92 -1.20 16.59
CA TYR A 78 -13.25 -2.43 17.04
C TYR A 78 -11.85 -2.46 16.42
N ALA A 79 -10.85 -2.20 17.23
CA ALA A 79 -9.44 -2.16 16.80
C ALA A 79 -8.78 -3.51 17.07
N VAL A 80 -8.56 -4.31 16.01
CA VAL A 80 -7.92 -5.62 16.12
C VAL A 80 -6.44 -5.49 15.81
N GLU A 81 -5.61 -5.94 16.76
CA GLU A 81 -4.16 -5.86 16.64
C GLU A 81 -3.51 -7.09 17.29
N ALA A 82 -2.75 -7.87 16.48
CA ALA A 82 -2.15 -9.11 16.94
C ALA A 82 -0.85 -8.89 17.71
N SER A 83 -0.11 -7.82 17.42
CA SER A 83 1.19 -7.56 18.04
C SER A 83 1.10 -7.01 19.47
N GLY A 84 2.24 -6.95 20.13
CA GLY A 84 2.34 -6.40 21.49
C GLY A 84 2.01 -4.91 21.62
N ILE A 85 1.90 -4.16 20.51
CA ILE A 85 1.52 -2.75 20.50
C ILE A 85 0.07 -2.55 20.99
N ALA A 86 -0.81 -3.54 20.81
CA ALA A 86 -2.19 -3.50 21.32
C ALA A 86 -2.27 -3.17 22.83
N LYS A 87 -1.32 -3.65 23.62
CA LYS A 87 -1.24 -3.36 25.06
C LYS A 87 -0.94 -1.88 25.32
N LYS A 88 -0.11 -1.26 24.48
CA LYS A 88 0.23 0.17 24.59
C LYS A 88 -0.95 1.03 24.14
N MET A 89 -1.61 0.65 23.04
CA MET A 89 -2.83 1.27 22.57
C MET A 89 -3.94 1.25 23.64
N LYS A 90 -4.16 0.11 24.32
CA LYS A 90 -5.08 0.03 25.45
C LYS A 90 -4.76 1.02 26.56
N LYS A 91 -3.49 1.13 26.96
CA LYS A 91 -3.06 2.10 27.98
C LYS A 91 -3.33 3.54 27.55
N LEU A 92 -3.02 3.88 26.29
CA LEU A 92 -3.26 5.21 25.73
C LEU A 92 -4.73 5.57 25.79
N ILE A 93 -5.63 4.68 25.36
CA ILE A 93 -7.08 4.92 25.38
C ILE A 93 -7.60 5.08 26.79
N THR A 94 -7.13 4.24 27.72
CA THR A 94 -7.54 4.34 29.14
C THR A 94 -7.10 5.67 29.73
N ALA A 95 -5.86 6.07 29.55
CA ALA A 95 -5.34 7.35 30.03
C ALA A 95 -6.07 8.55 29.40
N ALA A 96 -6.33 8.50 28.09
CA ALA A 96 -7.03 9.54 27.35
C ALA A 96 -8.50 9.72 27.80
N SER A 97 -9.11 8.67 28.35
CA SER A 97 -10.53 8.67 28.72
C SER A 97 -10.84 9.27 30.10
N GLU A 98 -9.83 9.39 30.98
CA GLU A 98 -10.07 9.78 32.38
C GLU A 98 -10.06 11.29 32.60
N GLU A 99 -9.11 12.01 32.01
CA GLU A 99 -9.06 13.49 32.09
C GLU A 99 -8.31 14.07 30.88
N GLY A 100 -8.96 14.43 29.80
CA GLY A 100 -8.17 15.03 28.76
C GLY A 100 -8.86 15.33 27.43
N LYS A 101 -8.07 15.84 26.49
CA LYS A 101 -8.47 16.23 25.12
C LYS A 101 -9.08 15.08 24.31
N ASN A 102 -8.83 13.82 24.68
CA ASN A 102 -9.28 12.61 23.98
C ASN A 102 -10.43 11.87 24.69
N ALA A 103 -11.15 12.51 25.61
CA ALA A 103 -12.29 11.90 26.32
C ALA A 103 -13.38 11.36 25.38
N PHE A 104 -13.44 11.86 24.14
CA PHE A 104 -14.37 11.38 23.10
C PHE A 104 -14.09 9.93 22.63
N LEU A 105 -12.92 9.35 22.93
CA LEU A 105 -12.60 7.95 22.65
C LEU A 105 -13.27 6.98 23.62
N LYS A 106 -13.67 7.48 24.81
CA LYS A 106 -14.27 6.66 25.85
C LYS A 106 -15.52 5.96 25.32
N ASP A 107 -15.61 4.66 25.59
CA ASP A 107 -16.72 3.78 25.19
C ASP A 107 -16.88 3.60 23.66
N ARG A 108 -16.16 4.39 22.83
CA ARG A 108 -16.23 4.29 21.37
C ARG A 108 -15.15 3.42 20.76
N LEU A 109 -14.00 3.27 21.41
CA LEU A 109 -12.88 2.49 20.90
C LEU A 109 -12.60 1.28 21.78
N GLU A 110 -12.64 0.10 21.19
CA GLU A 110 -12.37 -1.18 21.85
C GLU A 110 -11.19 -1.89 21.19
N VAL A 111 -10.15 -2.16 21.96
CA VAL A 111 -8.95 -2.85 21.48
C VAL A 111 -9.04 -4.34 21.75
N ILE A 112 -8.94 -5.12 20.69
CA ILE A 112 -8.95 -6.59 20.71
C ILE A 112 -7.54 -7.06 20.34
N ASN A 113 -6.81 -7.67 21.30
CA ASN A 113 -5.47 -8.17 21.03
C ASN A 113 -5.57 -9.63 20.55
N ALA A 114 -5.72 -9.79 19.24
CA ALA A 114 -5.93 -11.06 18.55
C ALA A 114 -5.54 -10.91 17.07
N LYS A 115 -5.37 -12.03 16.35
CA LYS A 115 -5.43 -12.03 14.89
C LYS A 115 -6.88 -11.91 14.45
N ILE A 116 -7.13 -11.30 13.30
CA ILE A 116 -8.50 -11.18 12.76
C ILE A 116 -9.08 -12.54 12.38
N GLU A 117 -8.22 -13.51 12.10
CA GLU A 117 -8.57 -14.89 11.76
C GLU A 117 -8.87 -15.77 12.99
N ASP A 118 -8.59 -15.29 14.21
CA ASP A 118 -8.86 -16.05 15.42
C ASP A 118 -10.37 -16.34 15.55
N PRO A 119 -10.76 -17.53 16.02
CA PRO A 119 -12.15 -17.89 16.17
C PRO A 119 -12.84 -17.08 17.28
N ASP A 120 -14.14 -16.90 17.14
CA ASP A 120 -15.03 -16.35 18.15
C ASP A 120 -14.65 -14.96 18.70
N LEU A 121 -14.06 -14.11 17.86
CA LEU A 121 -13.81 -12.73 18.23
C LEU A 121 -15.12 -11.99 18.56
N PRO A 122 -15.17 -11.15 19.61
CA PRO A 122 -16.39 -10.45 20.04
C PRO A 122 -16.71 -9.26 19.12
N ILE A 123 -16.69 -9.47 17.80
CA ILE A 123 -16.90 -8.44 16.79
C ILE A 123 -18.22 -8.73 16.07
N PRO A 124 -19.20 -7.83 16.11
CA PRO A 124 -20.43 -7.97 15.33
C PRO A 124 -20.17 -7.68 13.86
N LYS A 125 -21.17 -7.88 13.00
CA LYS A 125 -21.12 -7.32 11.65
C LYS A 125 -21.02 -5.79 11.72
N VAL A 126 -20.07 -5.24 10.97
CA VAL A 126 -19.73 -3.81 10.92
C VAL A 126 -20.18 -3.15 9.62
N ASP A 127 -20.30 -1.84 9.66
CA ASP A 127 -20.71 -1.03 8.50
C ASP A 127 -19.52 -0.62 7.63
N THR A 128 -18.35 -0.48 8.25
CA THR A 128 -17.11 -0.04 7.58
C THR A 128 -15.93 -0.83 8.11
N ILE A 129 -15.01 -1.19 7.22
CA ILE A 129 -13.69 -1.73 7.57
C ILE A 129 -12.63 -0.74 7.11
N ILE A 130 -11.71 -0.40 8.01
CA ILE A 130 -10.48 0.36 7.72
C ILE A 130 -9.27 -0.52 8.01
N SER A 131 -8.20 -0.33 7.26
CA SER A 131 -6.91 -0.97 7.48
C SER A 131 -5.83 -0.25 6.68
N GLU A 132 -4.59 -0.37 7.09
CA GLU A 132 -3.43 -0.10 6.26
C GLU A 132 -2.64 -1.41 6.11
N PRO A 133 -3.06 -2.30 5.19
CA PRO A 133 -2.51 -3.64 5.03
C PRO A 133 -1.41 -3.70 3.95
N ILE A 134 -0.76 -2.57 3.68
CA ILE A 134 0.04 -2.35 2.50
C ILE A 134 1.51 -2.60 2.81
N GLY A 135 2.10 -3.58 2.15
CA GLY A 135 3.54 -3.79 2.14
C GLY A 135 4.23 -3.14 0.94
N VAL A 136 5.55 -3.30 0.86
CA VAL A 136 6.31 -2.92 -0.33
C VAL A 136 5.74 -3.63 -1.54
N LEU A 137 5.62 -2.92 -2.67
CA LEU A 137 4.97 -3.43 -3.87
C LEU A 137 3.52 -3.88 -3.60
N LEU A 138 2.79 -3.19 -2.73
CA LEU A 138 1.44 -3.50 -2.30
C LEU A 138 1.31 -4.84 -1.53
N PHE A 139 1.90 -5.92 -2.01
CA PHE A 139 1.60 -7.30 -1.62
C PHE A 139 2.55 -7.88 -0.56
N HIS A 140 3.72 -7.29 -0.33
CA HIS A 140 4.65 -7.77 0.69
C HIS A 140 3.96 -7.82 2.07
N GLU A 141 4.37 -8.75 2.93
CA GLU A 141 3.81 -9.01 4.25
C GLU A 141 2.45 -9.75 4.26
N ARG A 142 1.76 -9.88 3.13
CA ARG A 142 0.50 -10.61 2.95
C ARG A 142 -0.63 -10.17 3.91
N MET A 143 -0.58 -8.92 4.37
CA MET A 143 -1.61 -8.37 5.26
C MET A 143 -2.95 -8.13 4.53
N LEU A 144 -2.91 -8.02 3.20
CA LEU A 144 -4.12 -7.93 2.37
C LEU A 144 -5.03 -9.15 2.54
N GLU A 145 -4.48 -10.35 2.73
CA GLU A 145 -5.27 -11.58 2.95
C GLU A 145 -6.09 -11.47 4.26
N SER A 146 -5.48 -10.95 5.33
CA SER A 146 -6.18 -10.67 6.59
C SER A 146 -7.30 -9.64 6.42
N TYR A 147 -7.07 -8.62 5.59
CA TYR A 147 -8.07 -7.61 5.28
C TYR A 147 -9.25 -8.18 4.48
N ILE A 148 -8.99 -9.03 3.48
CA ILE A 148 -10.02 -9.73 2.71
C ILE A 148 -10.80 -10.69 3.60
N TYR A 149 -10.11 -11.43 4.49
CA TYR A 149 -10.77 -12.27 5.49
C TYR A 149 -11.75 -11.44 6.34
N ALA A 150 -11.33 -10.28 6.84
CA ALA A 150 -12.18 -9.39 7.61
C ALA A 150 -13.41 -8.92 6.83
N ARG A 151 -13.25 -8.58 5.55
CA ARG A 151 -14.35 -8.22 4.65
C ARG A 151 -15.40 -9.34 4.60
N ASP A 152 -14.98 -10.54 4.34
CA ASP A 152 -15.88 -11.67 4.11
C ASP A 152 -16.62 -12.11 5.40
N HIS A 153 -15.95 -11.98 6.56
CA HIS A 153 -16.48 -12.45 7.83
C HIS A 153 -17.18 -11.37 8.66
N TYR A 154 -16.81 -10.10 8.55
CA TYR A 154 -17.31 -9.07 9.45
C TYR A 154 -18.05 -7.92 8.76
N LEU A 155 -17.85 -7.68 7.45
CA LEU A 155 -18.55 -6.59 6.76
C LEU A 155 -20.01 -6.94 6.51
N LYS A 156 -20.91 -5.96 6.66
CA LYS A 156 -22.29 -6.05 6.22
C LYS A 156 -22.37 -5.96 4.68
N PRO A 157 -23.40 -6.56 4.04
CA PRO A 157 -23.66 -6.30 2.63
C PRO A 157 -23.78 -4.80 2.34
N GLY A 158 -23.06 -4.29 1.34
CA GLY A 158 -23.01 -2.87 1.00
C GLY A 158 -22.21 -1.98 1.95
N GLY A 159 -21.44 -2.57 2.87
CA GLY A 159 -20.54 -1.83 3.77
C GLY A 159 -19.36 -1.21 3.05
N ALA A 160 -18.74 -0.20 3.67
CA ALA A 160 -17.61 0.52 3.11
C ALA A 160 -16.26 -0.11 3.47
N LEU A 161 -15.28 -0.01 2.55
CA LEU A 161 -13.92 -0.51 2.69
C LEU A 161 -12.90 0.63 2.51
N PHE A 162 -11.93 0.73 3.41
CA PHE A 162 -10.77 1.61 3.34
C PHE A 162 -9.52 0.80 3.74
N PRO A 163 -8.55 0.49 2.84
CA PRO A 163 -8.26 1.11 1.56
C PRO A 163 -9.27 0.75 0.48
N SER A 164 -9.33 1.59 -0.51
CA SER A 164 -10.30 1.59 -1.58
C SER A 164 -9.93 0.68 -2.77
N ARG A 165 -10.67 0.81 -3.88
CA ARG A 165 -10.87 -0.16 -4.94
C ARG A 165 -9.68 -0.49 -5.82
N ASP A 166 -8.70 0.40 -6.02
CA ASP A 166 -7.69 0.22 -7.06
C ASP A 166 -6.27 0.47 -6.56
N ALA A 167 -5.34 -0.41 -6.97
CA ALA A 167 -3.90 -0.24 -6.82
C ALA A 167 -3.22 -0.49 -8.18
N ARG A 168 -2.20 0.35 -8.54
CA ARG A 168 -1.52 0.33 -9.84
C ARG A 168 0.00 0.17 -9.66
N ASP A 169 0.66 -0.70 -10.44
CA ASP A 169 2.04 -1.12 -10.24
C ASP A 169 2.96 -0.98 -11.45
N GLU A 170 4.24 -0.61 -11.23
CA GLU A 170 5.38 -0.74 -12.18
C GLU A 170 6.70 -1.11 -11.45
N MET A 171 7.70 -1.79 -12.06
CA MET A 171 8.66 -2.61 -11.30
C MET A 171 10.13 -2.71 -11.77
N PHE A 172 11.09 -2.92 -10.83
CA PHE A 172 12.54 -3.10 -11.05
C PHE A 172 13.34 -3.94 -10.00
N GLY A 173 14.17 -4.82 -10.25
CA GLY A 173 15.35 -5.33 -9.87
C GLY A 173 15.80 -6.25 -8.78
N MET A 174 16.74 -6.89 -8.24
CA MET A 174 16.88 -7.44 -6.88
C MET A 174 16.10 -6.50 -5.98
N PRO A 175 15.19 -6.91 -5.07
CA PRO A 175 14.28 -5.93 -4.51
C PRO A 175 15.02 -4.76 -3.84
N VAL A 176 15.48 -3.83 -4.65
CA VAL A 176 16.17 -2.62 -4.21
C VAL A 176 15.10 -1.59 -3.96
N VAL A 177 14.71 -1.46 -2.71
CA VAL A 177 13.77 -0.44 -2.26
C VAL A 177 14.52 0.88 -2.15
N GLY A 178 14.02 1.92 -2.81
CA GLY A 178 14.63 3.25 -2.79
C GLY A 178 13.99 4.17 -3.81
N HIS A 179 14.09 5.48 -3.55
CA HIS A 179 13.68 6.50 -4.53
C HIS A 179 14.63 6.51 -5.72
N PHE A 180 14.09 6.75 -6.90
CA PHE A 180 14.87 6.99 -8.11
C PHE A 180 14.31 8.17 -8.91
N ASP A 181 15.15 8.72 -9.78
CA ASP A 181 14.77 9.82 -10.65
C ASP A 181 13.80 9.33 -11.74
N PRO A 182 12.59 9.90 -11.87
CA PRO A 182 11.63 9.51 -12.91
C PRO A 182 12.19 9.63 -14.34
N ARG A 183 13.24 10.46 -14.55
CA ARG A 183 13.96 10.56 -15.84
C ARG A 183 14.75 9.31 -16.21
N SER A 184 14.98 8.40 -15.28
CA SER A 184 15.61 7.11 -15.56
C SER A 184 14.65 6.08 -16.15
N LEU A 185 13.35 6.38 -16.22
CA LEU A 185 12.37 5.54 -16.89
C LEU A 185 12.55 5.59 -18.41
N ILE A 186 12.68 4.42 -19.02
CA ILE A 186 12.77 4.27 -20.48
C ILE A 186 11.41 4.38 -21.16
N THR A 187 10.34 4.14 -20.41
CA THR A 187 8.93 4.29 -20.82
C THR A 187 8.36 5.59 -20.28
N SER A 188 7.21 6.04 -20.79
CA SER A 188 6.52 7.18 -20.20
C SER A 188 6.03 6.84 -18.79
N PRO A 189 6.24 7.72 -17.81
CA PRO A 189 5.66 7.54 -16.48
C PRO A 189 4.12 7.65 -16.48
N THR A 190 3.52 8.03 -17.61
CA THR A 190 2.07 8.17 -17.79
C THR A 190 1.45 7.05 -18.63
N ILE A 191 2.25 6.11 -19.17
CA ILE A 191 1.75 4.94 -19.88
C ILE A 191 1.69 3.79 -18.89
N PHE A 192 0.54 3.60 -18.33
CA PHE A 192 0.20 2.53 -17.42
C PHE A 192 -0.49 1.39 -18.18
N ASP A 193 0.22 0.31 -18.46
CA ASP A 193 -0.42 -0.99 -18.54
C ASP A 193 -0.62 -1.40 -17.07
N THR A 194 -1.79 -1.10 -16.54
CA THR A 194 -2.01 -1.19 -15.10
C THR A 194 -2.63 -2.52 -14.75
N PHE A 195 -2.02 -3.18 -13.80
CA PHE A 195 -2.69 -4.20 -13.03
C PHE A 195 -3.48 -3.49 -11.91
N SER A 196 -4.77 -3.74 -11.85
CA SER A 196 -5.67 -3.12 -10.87
C SER A 196 -6.27 -4.17 -9.95
N VAL A 197 -6.28 -3.92 -8.66
CA VAL A 197 -6.87 -4.79 -7.63
C VAL A 197 -8.02 -4.05 -6.97
N ASP A 198 -9.23 -4.51 -7.21
CA ASP A 198 -10.41 -4.03 -6.48
C ASP A 198 -10.55 -4.80 -5.15
N PHE A 199 -10.20 -4.17 -4.05
CA PHE A 199 -10.28 -4.76 -2.71
C PHE A 199 -11.71 -5.11 -2.27
N SER A 200 -12.73 -4.65 -2.97
CA SER A 200 -14.12 -5.03 -2.69
C SER A 200 -14.49 -6.40 -3.28
N THR A 201 -13.78 -6.85 -4.31
CA THR A 201 -14.11 -8.06 -5.06
C THR A 201 -13.01 -9.11 -5.10
N VAL A 202 -11.73 -8.71 -5.01
CA VAL A 202 -10.58 -9.61 -5.07
C VAL A 202 -10.68 -10.72 -4.02
N THR A 203 -10.28 -11.92 -4.39
CA THR A 203 -10.21 -13.07 -3.50
C THR A 203 -8.80 -13.32 -2.99
N ILE A 204 -8.68 -14.01 -1.87
CA ILE A 204 -7.38 -14.45 -1.35
C ILE A 204 -6.64 -15.30 -2.38
N GLN A 205 -7.36 -16.16 -3.11
CA GLN A 205 -6.77 -17.03 -4.12
C GLN A 205 -6.16 -16.22 -5.28
N GLU A 206 -6.81 -15.15 -5.73
CA GLU A 206 -6.27 -14.25 -6.76
C GLU A 206 -5.02 -13.51 -6.29
N LEU A 207 -4.91 -13.18 -5.01
CA LEU A 207 -3.71 -12.57 -4.44
C LEU A 207 -2.54 -13.55 -4.30
N GLN A 208 -2.77 -14.85 -4.30
CA GLN A 208 -1.71 -15.85 -4.14
C GLN A 208 -0.90 -16.12 -5.40
N ASP A 209 -1.43 -15.79 -6.57
CA ASP A 209 -0.78 -16.00 -7.88
C ASP A 209 -1.23 -14.93 -8.87
N ILE A 210 -0.48 -13.85 -8.92
CA ILE A 210 -0.78 -12.66 -9.71
C ILE A 210 0.07 -12.66 -10.96
N THR A 211 -0.55 -12.56 -12.14
CA THR A 211 0.16 -12.41 -13.42
C THR A 211 -0.21 -11.11 -14.09
N MET A 212 0.79 -10.29 -14.37
CA MET A 212 0.68 -8.96 -14.98
C MET A 212 1.40 -8.97 -16.34
N PRO A 213 0.69 -9.07 -17.47
CA PRO A 213 1.29 -8.89 -18.79
C PRO A 213 1.55 -7.40 -19.04
N PHE A 214 2.58 -7.08 -19.82
CA PHE A 214 2.87 -5.71 -20.23
C PHE A 214 3.31 -5.60 -21.69
N ASN A 215 3.04 -4.43 -22.27
CA ASN A 215 3.41 -4.09 -23.64
C ASN A 215 3.68 -2.59 -23.74
N TRP A 216 4.90 -2.19 -23.37
CA TRP A 216 5.31 -0.79 -23.30
C TRP A 216 5.97 -0.30 -24.60
N THR A 217 6.07 1.02 -24.74
CA THR A 217 6.80 1.66 -25.83
C THR A 217 7.98 2.46 -25.24
N ALA A 218 9.20 2.15 -25.67
CA ALA A 218 10.37 2.89 -25.25
C ALA A 218 10.33 4.33 -25.80
N GLN A 219 10.56 5.32 -24.95
CA GLN A 219 10.68 6.73 -25.36
C GLN A 219 12.08 7.10 -25.82
N TYR A 220 13.09 6.38 -25.29
CA TYR A 220 14.49 6.67 -25.55
C TYR A 220 15.21 5.42 -26.02
N THR A 221 16.25 5.61 -26.85
CA THR A 221 17.22 4.56 -27.17
C THR A 221 18.17 4.41 -26.00
N GLY A 222 18.36 3.19 -25.49
CA GLY A 222 19.23 2.94 -24.35
C GLY A 222 19.27 1.49 -23.91
N LEU A 223 19.71 1.28 -22.69
CA LEU A 223 19.77 -0.02 -22.04
C LEU A 223 18.71 -0.08 -20.94
N MET A 224 17.78 -1.00 -21.05
CA MET A 224 16.84 -1.33 -20.01
C MET A 224 17.51 -2.29 -19.04
N HIS A 225 17.81 -1.81 -17.84
CA HIS A 225 18.48 -2.58 -16.81
C HIS A 225 17.54 -3.48 -16.00
N GLY A 226 16.24 -3.30 -16.13
CA GLY A 226 15.24 -4.05 -15.38
C GLY A 226 13.84 -3.44 -15.48
N ILE A 227 13.01 -3.66 -14.47
CA ILE A 227 11.62 -3.17 -14.36
C ILE A 227 11.37 -2.45 -13.00
N ALA A 228 10.59 -1.33 -12.92
CA ALA A 228 10.26 -0.53 -11.72
C ALA A 228 8.83 -0.72 -11.21
N GLY A 229 8.61 -0.80 -9.90
CA GLY A 229 7.30 -0.90 -9.29
C GLY A 229 7.00 0.06 -8.17
N TRP A 230 5.83 0.56 -8.24
CA TRP A 230 5.17 1.31 -7.19
C TRP A 230 3.67 1.01 -7.25
N PHE A 231 2.93 1.56 -6.34
CA PHE A 231 1.47 1.44 -6.34
C PHE A 231 0.84 2.81 -6.09
N ASP A 232 -0.39 2.93 -6.58
CA ASP A 232 -1.27 4.05 -6.29
C ASP A 232 -2.49 3.52 -5.53
N LEU A 233 -2.96 4.23 -4.53
CA LEU A 233 -4.17 3.91 -3.78
C LEU A 233 -5.26 4.92 -4.12
N ILE A 234 -6.44 4.42 -4.45
CA ILE A 234 -7.63 5.23 -4.71
C ILE A 234 -8.66 4.91 -3.62
N PHE A 235 -9.00 5.90 -2.82
CA PHE A 235 -10.03 5.83 -1.80
C PHE A 235 -11.31 6.45 -2.35
N ALA A 236 -12.25 5.63 -2.78
CA ALA A 236 -13.55 6.07 -3.27
C ALA A 236 -14.67 5.49 -2.40
N PRO A 237 -15.72 6.26 -2.09
CA PRO A 237 -16.88 5.72 -1.39
C PRO A 237 -17.59 4.68 -2.26
N PRO A 238 -18.20 3.63 -1.66
CA PRO A 238 -19.02 2.70 -2.42
C PRO A 238 -20.21 3.45 -3.07
N PRO A 239 -20.60 3.10 -4.30
CA PRO A 239 -21.81 3.64 -4.90
C PRO A 239 -23.01 3.21 -4.06
N TYR A 240 -23.76 4.17 -3.54
CA TYR A 240 -24.96 3.90 -2.73
C TYR A 240 -26.16 3.46 -3.58
N ASP A 241 -26.25 3.90 -4.81
CA ASP A 241 -27.21 3.45 -5.82
C ASP A 241 -26.53 3.42 -7.20
N GLN A 242 -26.97 2.51 -8.07
CA GLN A 242 -26.38 2.35 -9.41
C GLN A 242 -26.55 3.58 -10.31
N GLU A 243 -27.28 4.60 -9.88
CA GLU A 243 -27.57 5.83 -10.65
C GLU A 243 -26.84 7.07 -10.11
N GLU A 244 -26.22 7.03 -8.92
CA GLU A 244 -25.41 8.16 -8.44
C GLU A 244 -23.97 8.05 -8.96
N ALA A 245 -23.53 9.07 -9.70
CA ALA A 245 -22.13 9.22 -10.04
C ALA A 245 -21.29 9.31 -8.75
N VAL A 246 -20.16 8.60 -8.69
CA VAL A 246 -19.20 8.74 -7.61
C VAL A 246 -18.84 10.20 -7.47
N ASP A 247 -19.10 10.77 -6.30
CA ASP A 247 -18.79 12.16 -6.01
C ASP A 247 -17.26 12.34 -6.06
N ALA A 248 -16.78 12.98 -7.12
CA ALA A 248 -15.35 13.17 -7.35
C ALA A 248 -14.66 13.93 -6.21
N ASP A 249 -15.41 14.78 -5.48
CA ASP A 249 -14.88 15.56 -4.35
C ASP A 249 -14.54 14.71 -3.11
N THR A 250 -15.03 13.45 -3.05
CA THR A 250 -14.76 12.53 -1.94
C THR A 250 -13.77 11.42 -2.30
N THR A 251 -13.26 11.40 -3.53
CA THR A 251 -12.22 10.47 -3.97
C THR A 251 -10.84 11.01 -3.59
N ILE A 252 -10.07 10.22 -2.88
CA ILE A 252 -8.69 10.55 -2.47
C ILE A 252 -7.74 9.58 -3.14
N GLU A 253 -6.68 10.12 -3.73
CA GLU A 253 -5.62 9.33 -4.35
C GLU A 253 -4.29 9.51 -3.61
N MET A 254 -3.51 8.46 -3.51
CA MET A 254 -2.13 8.47 -3.03
C MET A 254 -1.26 7.68 -3.99
N SER A 255 -0.16 8.25 -4.46
CA SER A 255 0.84 7.58 -5.28
C SER A 255 2.14 7.37 -4.53
N THR A 256 2.76 6.20 -4.72
CA THR A 256 4.13 5.94 -4.28
C THR A 256 5.13 5.98 -5.44
N GLY A 257 4.70 6.52 -6.58
CA GLY A 257 5.49 6.64 -7.81
C GLY A 257 6.68 7.60 -7.68
N PRO A 258 7.65 7.50 -8.60
CA PRO A 258 8.90 8.28 -8.52
C PRO A 258 8.71 9.78 -8.74
N ALA A 259 7.58 10.21 -9.31
CA ALA A 259 7.21 11.62 -9.49
C ALA A 259 6.31 12.18 -8.38
N ALA A 260 5.82 11.32 -7.47
CA ALA A 260 4.98 11.69 -6.36
C ALA A 260 5.81 12.11 -5.12
N GLU A 261 5.14 12.65 -4.10
CA GLU A 261 5.76 12.88 -2.80
C GLU A 261 6.26 11.57 -2.18
N ARG A 262 7.40 11.63 -1.51
CA ARG A 262 8.05 10.45 -0.97
C ARG A 262 7.25 9.83 0.16
N THR A 263 7.04 8.52 0.08
CA THR A 263 6.46 7.69 1.12
C THR A 263 7.49 6.72 1.68
N HIS A 264 7.21 6.11 2.82
CA HIS A 264 8.09 5.10 3.40
C HIS A 264 8.14 3.80 2.59
N TRP A 265 7.15 3.52 1.72
CA TRP A 265 7.17 2.39 0.79
C TRP A 265 8.18 2.54 -0.33
N GLN A 266 8.51 3.78 -0.71
CA GLN A 266 9.44 4.06 -1.80
C GLN A 266 9.02 3.31 -3.09
N GLN A 267 9.96 3.04 -3.98
CA GLN A 267 9.74 2.21 -5.17
C GLN A 267 10.62 0.94 -5.08
N VAL A 268 10.24 -0.10 -5.80
CA VAL A 268 11.00 -1.36 -5.89
C VAL A 268 11.60 -1.50 -7.28
N ARG A 269 12.83 -2.04 -7.39
CA ARG A 269 13.54 -2.27 -8.65
C ARG A 269 14.03 -3.72 -8.75
N PHE A 270 13.83 -4.40 -9.90
CA PHE A 270 14.23 -5.77 -10.23
C PHE A 270 15.22 -5.78 -11.41
N LEU A 271 16.55 -5.77 -11.21
CA LEU A 271 17.59 -5.62 -12.24
C LEU A 271 17.89 -6.94 -12.93
N PHE A 272 17.77 -6.96 -14.23
CA PHE A 272 18.27 -8.08 -15.02
C PHE A 272 19.78 -8.20 -14.88
N LYS A 273 20.28 -9.42 -14.89
CA LYS A 273 21.72 -9.67 -14.85
C LYS A 273 22.45 -9.03 -16.04
N GLU A 274 21.80 -9.09 -17.21
CA GLU A 274 22.25 -8.45 -18.44
C GLU A 274 21.19 -7.43 -18.89
N PRO A 275 21.54 -6.19 -19.21
CA PRO A 275 20.56 -5.22 -19.68
C PRO A 275 20.02 -5.60 -21.06
N LEU A 276 18.81 -5.11 -21.39
CA LEU A 276 18.15 -5.29 -22.67
C LEU A 276 18.28 -4.01 -23.50
N ALA A 277 18.90 -4.10 -24.67
CA ALA A 277 19.01 -2.96 -25.58
C ALA A 277 17.64 -2.64 -26.19
N VAL A 278 17.26 -1.36 -26.17
CA VAL A 278 16.00 -0.88 -26.74
C VAL A 278 16.24 0.38 -27.58
N ASN A 279 15.45 0.54 -28.64
CA ASN A 279 15.43 1.76 -29.45
C ASN A 279 14.17 2.58 -29.13
N ALA A 280 14.26 3.90 -29.27
CA ALA A 280 13.08 4.78 -29.17
C ALA A 280 11.98 4.30 -30.12
N GLY A 281 10.75 4.22 -29.62
CA GLY A 281 9.58 3.71 -30.34
C GLY A 281 9.47 2.18 -30.39
N GLN A 282 10.46 1.44 -29.93
CA GLN A 282 10.42 -0.03 -29.91
C GLN A 282 9.48 -0.52 -28.80
N LYS A 283 8.76 -1.62 -29.07
CA LYS A 283 7.91 -2.29 -28.08
C LYS A 283 8.76 -3.15 -27.14
N ILE A 284 8.41 -3.09 -25.87
CA ILE A 284 8.94 -3.96 -24.82
C ILE A 284 7.74 -4.79 -24.34
N ARG A 285 7.76 -6.09 -24.63
CA ARG A 285 6.68 -7.01 -24.27
C ARG A 285 7.15 -7.98 -23.21
N GLY A 286 6.28 -8.34 -22.32
CA GLY A 286 6.62 -9.28 -21.26
C GLY A 286 5.45 -9.60 -20.35
N TRP A 287 5.81 -10.24 -19.28
CA TRP A 287 4.92 -10.50 -18.16
C TRP A 287 5.72 -10.56 -16.85
N MET A 288 5.03 -10.26 -15.78
CA MET A 288 5.48 -10.50 -14.43
C MET A 288 4.49 -11.41 -13.73
N ARG A 289 4.98 -12.35 -12.93
CA ARG A 289 4.17 -13.21 -12.07
C ARG A 289 4.68 -13.17 -10.65
N CYS A 290 3.79 -12.87 -9.71
CA CYS A 290 4.06 -12.83 -8.29
C CYS A 290 3.36 -14.02 -7.63
N ILE A 291 4.11 -14.93 -7.01
CA ILE A 291 3.59 -16.11 -6.34
C ILE A 291 3.93 -16.04 -4.86
N VAL A 292 2.96 -16.24 -4.00
CA VAL A 292 3.18 -16.26 -2.55
C VAL A 292 4.22 -17.29 -2.16
N ASN A 293 5.04 -16.96 -1.18
CA ASN A 293 6.01 -17.86 -0.58
C ASN A 293 5.78 -18.02 0.94
N ASP A 294 6.54 -18.90 1.57
CA ASP A 294 6.48 -19.18 3.01
C ASP A 294 7.13 -18.09 3.89
N MET A 295 7.71 -17.07 3.25
CA MET A 295 8.38 -15.94 3.92
C MET A 295 7.47 -14.72 4.16
N ARG A 296 6.14 -14.90 4.16
CA ARG A 296 5.14 -13.81 4.17
C ARG A 296 5.34 -12.81 3.04
N SER A 297 5.70 -13.31 1.85
CA SER A 297 6.07 -12.47 0.72
C SER A 297 5.77 -13.19 -0.59
N TYR A 298 6.43 -12.75 -1.65
CA TYR A 298 6.27 -13.28 -2.98
C TYR A 298 7.61 -13.62 -3.62
N THR A 299 7.62 -14.70 -4.42
CA THR A 299 8.65 -14.95 -5.42
C THR A 299 8.19 -14.31 -6.73
N ILE A 300 9.02 -13.45 -7.30
CA ILE A 300 8.71 -12.67 -8.50
C ILE A 300 9.41 -13.30 -9.69
N TYR A 301 8.67 -13.58 -10.75
CA TYR A 301 9.15 -14.07 -12.02
C TYR A 301 8.89 -13.02 -13.10
N VAL A 302 9.87 -12.71 -13.92
CA VAL A 302 9.73 -11.77 -15.05
C VAL A 302 10.33 -12.34 -16.32
N GLU A 303 9.63 -12.14 -17.42
CA GLU A 303 10.18 -12.34 -18.76
C GLU A 303 9.87 -11.11 -19.61
N ALA A 304 10.88 -10.55 -20.29
CA ALA A 304 10.76 -9.37 -21.12
C ALA A 304 11.54 -9.51 -22.42
N THR A 305 10.99 -9.01 -23.53
CA THR A 305 11.63 -9.01 -24.86
C THR A 305 11.35 -7.71 -25.61
N THR A 306 12.30 -7.33 -26.47
CA THR A 306 12.14 -6.25 -27.47
C THR A 306 11.93 -6.78 -28.88
N SER A 307 11.85 -8.09 -29.06
CA SER A 307 11.66 -8.73 -30.37
C SER A 307 10.21 -9.12 -30.59
N ASP A 308 9.63 -8.68 -31.71
CA ASP A 308 8.26 -9.06 -32.10
C ASP A 308 8.16 -10.53 -32.53
N SER A 309 9.26 -11.12 -32.99
CA SER A 309 9.35 -12.54 -33.39
C SER A 309 9.60 -13.48 -32.20
N GLN A 310 10.00 -12.96 -31.04
CA GLN A 310 10.25 -13.79 -29.86
C GLN A 310 8.94 -14.20 -29.18
N THR A 311 8.72 -15.49 -29.05
CA THR A 311 7.60 -16.01 -28.28
C THR A 311 7.95 -16.00 -26.78
N LEU A 312 7.11 -15.38 -25.99
CA LEU A 312 7.20 -15.40 -24.52
C LEU A 312 6.77 -16.77 -23.99
N SER A 313 7.37 -17.20 -22.90
CA SER A 313 6.97 -18.43 -22.22
C SER A 313 5.59 -18.28 -21.57
N ASP A 314 4.97 -19.41 -21.23
CA ASP A 314 3.72 -19.43 -20.47
C ASP A 314 4.00 -19.08 -19.00
N PRO A 315 3.48 -17.95 -18.49
CA PRO A 315 3.73 -17.53 -17.12
C PRO A 315 3.36 -18.61 -16.09
N SER A 316 2.30 -19.41 -16.36
CA SER A 316 1.81 -20.44 -15.43
C SER A 316 2.80 -21.57 -15.16
N LYS A 317 3.85 -21.66 -15.98
CA LYS A 317 4.90 -22.68 -15.88
C LYS A 317 6.18 -22.17 -15.23
N ALA A 318 6.36 -20.86 -15.06
CA ALA A 318 7.61 -20.26 -14.64
C ALA A 318 8.19 -20.85 -13.34
N ASN A 319 7.35 -21.15 -12.37
CA ASN A 319 7.77 -21.75 -11.08
C ASN A 319 8.00 -23.26 -11.12
N LYS A 320 7.61 -23.93 -12.21
CA LYS A 320 7.70 -25.41 -12.38
C LYS A 320 8.76 -25.81 -13.39
N ASP A 321 9.24 -24.86 -14.19
CA ASP A 321 10.18 -25.09 -15.28
C ASP A 321 11.60 -24.74 -14.81
N GLU A 322 12.42 -25.76 -14.53
CA GLU A 322 13.84 -25.59 -14.17
C GLU A 322 14.61 -24.86 -15.28
N SER A 323 14.19 -25.01 -16.54
CA SER A 323 14.81 -24.30 -17.66
C SER A 323 14.61 -22.78 -17.59
N PHE A 324 13.58 -22.31 -16.86
CA PHE A 324 13.39 -20.89 -16.63
C PHE A 324 14.54 -20.27 -15.81
N LYS A 325 15.11 -21.06 -14.89
CA LYS A 325 16.27 -20.66 -14.08
C LYS A 325 17.57 -20.67 -14.88
N GLU A 326 17.72 -21.64 -15.80
CA GLU A 326 18.95 -21.82 -16.59
C GLU A 326 19.09 -20.79 -17.72
N LEU A 327 17.98 -20.36 -18.31
CA LEU A 327 17.95 -19.44 -19.47
C LEU A 327 18.06 -17.94 -19.10
N LEU A 328 18.53 -17.63 -17.90
CA LEU A 328 18.61 -16.23 -17.43
C LEU A 328 19.52 -15.32 -18.27
N ASN A 329 20.39 -15.85 -19.14
CA ASN A 329 21.48 -15.06 -19.75
C ASN A 329 21.77 -15.26 -21.24
N ASP A 330 21.19 -16.24 -21.94
CA ASP A 330 21.74 -16.66 -23.25
C ASP A 330 20.90 -16.30 -24.47
N MET A 331 19.76 -15.63 -24.31
CA MET A 331 18.95 -15.22 -25.46
C MET A 331 19.14 -13.74 -25.81
N PRO A 332 19.65 -13.42 -27.02
CA PRO A 332 19.64 -12.05 -27.50
C PRO A 332 18.20 -11.52 -27.50
N LEU A 333 17.94 -10.34 -26.97
CA LEU A 333 16.64 -9.68 -26.95
C LEU A 333 15.55 -10.29 -26.02
N LEU A 334 15.90 -11.30 -25.20
CA LEU A 334 15.01 -11.81 -24.14
C LEU A 334 15.73 -11.75 -22.80
N ARG A 335 15.02 -11.30 -21.76
CA ARG A 335 15.52 -11.32 -20.37
C ARG A 335 14.53 -11.99 -19.47
N ARG A 336 15.08 -12.74 -18.54
CA ARG A 336 14.35 -13.39 -17.46
C ARG A 336 14.96 -13.02 -16.12
N GLY A 337 14.15 -13.06 -15.07
CA GLY A 337 14.64 -12.92 -13.72
C GLY A 337 13.70 -13.56 -12.70
N ILE A 338 14.28 -13.95 -11.56
CA ILE A 338 13.59 -14.51 -10.41
C ILE A 338 14.13 -13.79 -9.18
N TRP A 339 13.24 -13.31 -8.33
CA TRP A 339 13.60 -12.59 -7.12
C TRP A 339 12.70 -12.96 -5.95
N GLU A 340 13.25 -12.99 -4.76
CA GLU A 340 12.53 -13.16 -3.52
C GLU A 340 12.24 -11.79 -2.92
N LEU A 341 10.98 -11.34 -2.93
CA LEU A 341 10.61 -10.00 -2.49
C LEU A 341 10.92 -9.74 -1.00
N HIS A 342 11.11 -10.77 -0.18
CA HIS A 342 11.51 -10.64 1.21
C HIS A 342 13.01 -10.36 1.42
N GLU A 343 13.86 -10.58 0.40
CA GLU A 343 15.30 -10.31 0.42
C GLU A 343 15.64 -8.85 0.06
N GLN A 344 14.79 -7.91 0.46
CA GLN A 344 14.90 -6.50 0.09
C GLN A 344 16.20 -5.86 0.57
N THR A 345 16.88 -5.16 -0.34
CA THR A 345 17.99 -4.27 -0.02
C THR A 345 17.53 -2.81 -0.09
N TYR A 346 17.66 -2.09 1.01
CA TYR A 346 17.30 -0.68 1.06
C TYR A 346 18.49 0.19 0.60
N ASN A 347 18.28 1.00 -0.42
CA ASN A 347 19.27 1.99 -0.85
C ASN A 347 19.02 3.33 -0.15
N TYR A 348 19.70 3.55 0.96
CA TYR A 348 19.67 4.81 1.72
C TYR A 348 20.58 5.90 1.13
N SER A 349 20.91 5.87 -0.15
CA SER A 349 21.89 6.77 -0.80
C SER A 349 21.51 8.26 -0.80
N TYR A 350 20.38 8.63 -0.20
CA TYR A 350 19.99 10.00 0.00
C TYR A 350 19.83 10.31 1.50
N SER A 351 20.94 10.67 2.14
CA SER A 351 20.87 11.37 3.42
C SER A 351 20.14 12.71 3.21
N PRO A 352 19.19 13.08 4.08
CA PRO A 352 18.61 14.43 4.05
C PRO A 352 19.74 15.43 4.30
N GLY A 353 20.13 16.17 3.28
CA GLY A 353 21.26 17.14 3.35
C GLY A 353 22.20 17.12 2.16
N MET A 354 22.11 16.13 1.26
CA MET A 354 22.83 16.11 -0.01
C MET A 354 21.86 16.26 -1.20
N MET A 355 21.02 17.28 -1.20
CA MET A 355 20.45 17.78 -2.44
C MET A 355 21.52 18.64 -3.11
N PRO A 356 21.88 18.39 -4.38
CA PRO A 356 22.65 19.37 -5.15
C PRO A 356 21.83 20.66 -5.23
N ASP A 357 22.40 21.79 -4.86
CA ASP A 357 21.77 23.11 -4.89
C ASP A 357 21.34 23.60 -6.30
N HIS A 358 21.48 22.76 -7.31
CA HIS A 358 21.19 23.07 -8.71
C HIS A 358 20.48 21.91 -9.41
N LEU A 359 19.19 21.71 -9.12
CA LEU A 359 18.31 21.02 -10.07
C LEU A 359 17.84 22.07 -11.10
N PRO A 360 17.93 21.79 -12.41
CA PRO A 360 17.31 22.65 -13.42
C PRO A 360 15.82 22.78 -13.14
N GLU A 361 15.28 24.00 -13.23
CA GLU A 361 13.85 24.26 -13.13
C GLU A 361 13.07 23.43 -14.14
N TYR A 362 12.47 22.33 -13.69
CA TYR A 362 11.44 21.61 -14.43
C TYR A 362 10.05 22.15 -14.05
N SER A 363 9.80 23.41 -14.46
CA SER A 363 8.56 24.14 -14.19
C SER A 363 7.36 23.71 -15.02
N CYS A 364 7.47 22.68 -15.87
CA CYS A 364 6.38 22.34 -16.81
C CYS A 364 5.49 21.17 -16.38
N LEU A 365 5.81 20.44 -15.29
CA LEU A 365 4.98 19.33 -14.80
C LEU A 365 4.46 19.50 -13.35
N TYR A 366 4.89 20.52 -12.64
CA TYR A 366 4.42 20.82 -11.30
C TYR A 366 3.71 22.18 -11.29
N LYS A 367 2.41 22.20 -11.07
CA LYS A 367 1.71 23.44 -10.71
C LYS A 367 1.95 23.65 -9.22
N PRO A 368 2.69 24.71 -8.80
CA PRO A 368 2.84 24.99 -7.37
C PRO A 368 1.47 25.30 -6.76
N GLU A 369 1.29 24.95 -5.49
CA GLU A 369 0.07 25.15 -4.67
C GLU A 369 -0.56 26.55 -4.74
N SER A 370 0.18 27.56 -5.18
CA SER A 370 -0.31 28.95 -5.36
C SER A 370 -1.39 29.15 -6.44
N GLN A 371 -1.80 28.09 -7.16
CA GLN A 371 -2.90 28.16 -8.16
C GLN A 371 -4.11 27.27 -7.82
N LEU A 372 -4.10 26.58 -6.70
CA LEU A 372 -5.33 26.08 -6.09
C LEU A 372 -5.95 27.26 -5.35
N THR A 373 -7.00 27.82 -5.94
CA THR A 373 -7.70 28.97 -5.35
C THR A 373 -8.16 28.64 -3.94
N SER A 374 -7.72 29.46 -2.98
CA SER A 374 -7.94 29.39 -1.54
C SER A 374 -9.38 29.50 -1.06
N SER A 375 -10.40 29.31 -1.91
CA SER A 375 -11.77 29.56 -1.55
C SER A 375 -12.55 28.36 -0.99
N ALA A 376 -11.99 27.15 -1.03
CA ALA A 376 -12.68 25.97 -0.49
C ALA A 376 -12.14 25.51 0.89
N TYR A 377 -10.97 26.01 1.31
CA TYR A 377 -10.32 25.55 2.55
C TYR A 377 -10.60 26.41 3.80
N GLU A 378 -11.18 27.60 3.64
CA GLU A 378 -11.32 28.53 4.77
C GLU A 378 -12.68 28.51 5.47
N GLN A 379 -13.68 27.76 5.02
CA GLN A 379 -15.02 27.85 5.61
C GLN A 379 -15.39 26.79 6.64
N ASP A 380 -14.53 25.80 6.94
CA ASP A 380 -14.87 24.78 7.96
C ASP A 380 -13.73 24.42 8.95
N MET A 381 -12.75 25.31 9.12
CA MET A 381 -11.63 25.16 10.07
C MET A 381 -11.92 25.79 11.44
N SER A 382 -13.12 25.60 11.99
CA SER A 382 -13.40 25.90 13.41
C SER A 382 -13.27 24.67 14.32
N LEU A 383 -12.82 23.51 13.79
CA LEU A 383 -12.37 22.41 14.61
C LEU A 383 -10.91 22.63 14.99
N GLU A 384 -10.68 22.94 16.27
CA GLU A 384 -9.36 23.16 16.87
C GLU A 384 -8.35 22.14 16.32
N SER A 385 -7.27 22.61 15.71
CA SER A 385 -6.17 21.80 15.22
C SER A 385 -5.49 21.11 16.40
N VAL A 386 -5.86 19.86 16.68
CA VAL A 386 -5.12 19.03 17.62
C VAL A 386 -3.83 18.60 16.90
N ASN A 387 -2.72 19.14 17.35
CA ASN A 387 -1.40 18.74 16.86
C ASN A 387 -1.18 17.28 17.26
N ILE A 388 -0.97 16.40 16.26
CA ILE A 388 -0.74 14.95 16.49
C ILE A 388 0.50 14.74 17.37
N MET A 389 1.50 15.63 17.31
CA MET A 389 2.70 15.58 18.13
C MET A 389 2.41 15.80 19.63
N ASP A 390 1.40 16.60 19.98
CA ASP A 390 1.00 16.82 21.38
C ASP A 390 0.46 15.55 22.06
N VAL A 391 0.03 14.54 21.28
CA VAL A 391 -0.44 13.25 21.82
C VAL A 391 0.73 12.35 22.22
N TYR A 392 1.92 12.57 21.64
CA TYR A 392 3.11 11.71 21.84
C TYR A 392 4.21 12.36 22.69
N GLU A 393 4.25 13.70 22.83
CA GLU A 393 5.24 14.37 23.69
C GLU A 393 5.07 14.06 25.20
N ASP A 394 3.86 13.72 25.65
CA ASP A 394 3.58 13.33 27.04
C ASP A 394 4.12 11.94 27.43
N PHE A 395 4.79 11.22 26.51
CA PHE A 395 5.28 9.84 26.75
C PHE A 395 6.81 9.69 26.79
N GLN A 396 7.57 10.79 26.93
CA GLN A 396 9.04 10.73 27.07
C GLN A 396 9.54 10.58 28.52
N TYR A 397 8.72 10.04 29.44
CA TYR A 397 9.18 9.66 30.79
C TYR A 397 8.78 8.24 31.17
#